data_c9c891e44904db44ad77461eb6f040ff
#
_entry.id   c9c891e44904db44ad77461eb6f040ff
#
_cell.length_a   1.000
_cell.length_b   1.000
_cell.length_c   1.000
_cell.angle_alpha   90.00
_cell.angle_beta   90.00
_cell.angle_gamma   90.00
#
_symmetry.space_group_name_H-M   'P 1'
#
loop_
_entity.id
_entity.type
_entity.pdbx_description
1 polymer ?
#
loop_
_entity_poly.entity_id
_entity_poly.type
_entity_poly.pdbx_seq_one_letter_code
_entity_poly.pdbx_strand_id
1 'polypeptide(L)'
;MALCFVVGAPVWAGDASIDEKAFHEAREVVKQLQARYEKTKDLQADFSQKTKIEGFERPVMSSGKVYIKKPGRLRWDYLDPASEQIYVNHDDVKMYVPEHKQVLVGKLTQMAASKAPLELLQGAAKLNESFDVEPTTGTARGAGGIPLVTLTPKDKRNDAAQNLQKIVLEVFPKTYYIRTVSLYEISGNVAVFEFSNLKPNVGLGNEVFDFQTPPDTEVVRAPVLNGP
;
A
#
# COMPACT_ATOMS: atom_id res chain seq x y z
N MET A 1 -28.87 63.81 11.55
CA MET A 1 -28.42 63.07 10.37
C MET A 1 -27.28 62.16 10.79
N ALA A 2 -27.56 60.89 11.02
CA ALA A 2 -26.57 59.88 11.40
C ALA A 2 -26.28 59.03 10.16
N LEU A 3 -25.03 59.05 9.70
CA LEU A 3 -24.56 58.28 8.57
C LEU A 3 -24.10 56.89 9.10
N CYS A 4 -24.84 55.81 8.78
CA CYS A 4 -24.40 54.44 8.99
C CYS A 4 -23.44 54.02 7.89
N PHE A 5 -22.17 53.82 8.22
CA PHE A 5 -21.21 53.11 7.38
C PHE A 5 -21.41 51.59 7.52
N VAL A 6 -21.92 50.97 6.48
CA VAL A 6 -21.90 49.51 6.37
C VAL A 6 -20.52 49.09 5.86
N VAL A 7 -19.70 48.56 6.76
CA VAL A 7 -18.43 47.94 6.39
C VAL A 7 -18.74 46.52 5.91
N GLY A 8 -18.76 46.34 4.57
CA GLY A 8 -18.81 45.00 3.98
C GLY A 8 -17.49 44.25 4.23
N ALA A 9 -17.54 43.14 4.95
CA ALA A 9 -16.41 42.24 5.10
C ALA A 9 -16.09 41.56 3.74
N PRO A 10 -14.83 41.46 3.34
CA PRO A 10 -14.48 40.71 2.13
C PRO A 10 -14.75 39.23 2.35
N VAL A 11 -15.60 38.64 1.54
CA VAL A 11 -15.81 37.19 1.44
C VAL A 11 -14.55 36.61 0.85
N TRP A 12 -13.85 35.77 1.62
CA TRP A 12 -12.69 35.02 1.17
C TRP A 12 -13.16 33.92 0.20
N ALA A 13 -13.20 34.22 -1.09
CA ALA A 13 -13.51 33.25 -2.15
C ALA A 13 -12.30 32.39 -2.57
N GLY A 14 -11.16 32.52 -1.86
CA GLY A 14 -9.91 31.86 -2.25
C GLY A 14 -9.74 30.42 -1.76
N ASP A 15 -10.41 30.02 -0.67
CA ASP A 15 -10.11 28.74 0.00
C ASP A 15 -10.80 27.54 -0.70
N ALA A 16 -12.03 27.71 -1.15
CA ALA A 16 -12.81 26.65 -1.80
C ALA A 16 -12.24 26.23 -3.17
N SER A 17 -11.64 27.17 -3.92
CA SER A 17 -11.07 26.87 -5.25
C SER A 17 -9.72 26.15 -5.19
N ILE A 18 -8.95 26.36 -4.13
CA ILE A 18 -7.67 25.68 -3.91
C ILE A 18 -7.92 24.24 -3.52
N ASP A 19 -8.90 23.99 -2.68
CA ASP A 19 -9.31 22.65 -2.27
C ASP A 19 -9.80 21.82 -3.48
N GLU A 20 -10.68 22.37 -4.30
CA GLU A 20 -11.24 21.67 -5.46
C GLU A 20 -10.15 21.27 -6.47
N LYS A 21 -9.17 22.15 -6.70
CA LYS A 21 -8.03 21.88 -7.56
C LYS A 21 -7.17 20.74 -6.98
N ALA A 22 -6.89 20.75 -5.67
CA ALA A 22 -6.09 19.72 -5.01
C ALA A 22 -6.78 18.35 -5.09
N PHE A 23 -8.09 18.30 -4.89
CA PHE A 23 -8.88 17.07 -5.06
C PHE A 23 -8.86 16.55 -6.50
N HIS A 24 -8.96 17.42 -7.48
CA HIS A 24 -8.86 17.05 -8.90
C HIS A 24 -7.48 16.47 -9.22
N GLU A 25 -6.40 17.12 -8.76
CA GLU A 25 -5.03 16.64 -8.97
C GLU A 25 -4.81 15.26 -8.32
N ALA A 26 -5.29 15.04 -7.09
CA ALA A 26 -5.17 13.74 -6.41
C ALA A 26 -5.90 12.61 -7.16
N ARG A 27 -7.12 12.87 -7.64
CA ARG A 27 -7.89 11.90 -8.44
C ARG A 27 -7.22 11.59 -9.77
N GLU A 28 -6.60 12.59 -10.42
CA GLU A 28 -5.88 12.36 -11.67
C GLU A 28 -4.63 11.50 -11.43
N VAL A 29 -3.89 11.69 -10.33
CA VAL A 29 -2.77 10.81 -9.94
C VAL A 29 -3.24 9.36 -9.80
N VAL A 30 -4.36 9.12 -9.10
CA VAL A 30 -4.92 7.77 -8.92
C VAL A 30 -5.34 7.15 -10.26
N LYS A 31 -5.98 7.93 -11.12
CA LYS A 31 -6.37 7.49 -12.47
C LYS A 31 -5.17 7.07 -13.30
N GLN A 32 -4.10 7.85 -13.31
CA GLN A 32 -2.86 7.53 -14.03
C GLN A 32 -2.17 6.29 -13.45
N LEU A 33 -2.14 6.17 -12.11
CA LEU A 33 -1.64 4.99 -11.43
C LEU A 33 -2.42 3.75 -11.84
N GLN A 34 -3.75 3.77 -11.75
CA GLN A 34 -4.61 2.65 -12.13
C GLN A 34 -4.38 2.23 -13.58
N ALA A 35 -4.39 3.20 -14.52
CA ALA A 35 -4.15 2.93 -15.94
C ALA A 35 -2.76 2.33 -16.19
N ARG A 36 -1.75 2.70 -15.38
CA ARG A 36 -0.41 2.12 -15.45
C ARG A 36 -0.42 0.67 -15.01
N TYR A 37 -1.00 0.40 -13.83
CA TYR A 37 -1.05 -0.96 -13.29
C TYR A 37 -1.94 -1.89 -14.12
N GLU A 38 -3.01 -1.42 -14.73
CA GLU A 38 -3.84 -2.21 -15.66
C GLU A 38 -3.03 -2.79 -16.82
N LYS A 39 -2.11 -2.00 -17.38
CA LYS A 39 -1.24 -2.41 -18.51
C LYS A 39 -0.04 -3.26 -18.07
N THR A 40 0.21 -3.36 -16.77
CA THR A 40 1.34 -4.11 -16.22
C THR A 40 0.94 -5.57 -16.04
N LYS A 41 1.65 -6.47 -16.70
CA LYS A 41 1.43 -7.94 -16.62
C LYS A 41 2.23 -8.53 -15.45
N ASP A 42 3.47 -8.09 -15.29
CA ASP A 42 4.36 -8.47 -14.22
C ASP A 42 5.23 -7.27 -13.79
N LEU A 43 5.75 -7.34 -12.57
CA LEU A 43 6.58 -6.29 -11.99
C LEU A 43 7.57 -6.94 -11.02
N GLN A 44 8.82 -6.50 -11.06
CA GLN A 44 9.83 -6.77 -10.06
C GLN A 44 10.33 -5.44 -9.50
N ALA A 45 10.57 -5.38 -8.19
CA ALA A 45 11.18 -4.22 -7.53
C ALA A 45 11.97 -4.64 -6.30
N ASP A 46 12.89 -3.77 -5.87
CA ASP A 46 13.46 -3.80 -4.54
C ASP A 46 12.58 -2.94 -3.62
N PHE A 47 12.53 -3.26 -2.33
CA PHE A 47 11.83 -2.46 -1.34
C PHE A 47 12.69 -2.25 -0.08
N SER A 48 12.48 -1.13 0.58
CA SER A 48 12.83 -0.90 1.97
C SER A 48 11.57 -0.62 2.77
N GLN A 49 11.51 -1.11 4.00
CA GLN A 49 10.40 -0.91 4.92
C GLN A 49 10.91 -0.32 6.22
N LYS A 50 10.23 0.72 6.67
CA LYS A 50 10.43 1.33 7.98
C LYS A 50 9.12 1.26 8.76
N THR A 51 9.10 0.50 9.85
CA THR A 51 7.92 0.34 10.71
C THR A 51 8.15 1.02 12.05
N LYS A 52 7.38 2.09 12.31
CA LYS A 52 7.28 2.70 13.63
C LYS A 52 6.16 1.99 14.38
N ILE A 53 6.49 1.38 15.50
CA ILE A 53 5.53 0.74 16.41
C ILE A 53 5.24 1.73 17.53
N GLU A 54 3.96 1.95 17.82
CA GLU A 54 3.55 2.86 18.90
C GLU A 54 4.10 2.38 20.26
N GLY A 55 4.66 3.29 21.02
CA GLY A 55 5.33 2.98 22.29
C GLY A 55 6.79 2.50 22.18
N PHE A 56 7.32 2.31 20.98
CA PHE A 56 8.74 1.96 20.78
C PHE A 56 9.52 3.17 20.23
N GLU A 57 10.70 3.44 20.80
CA GLU A 57 11.52 4.58 20.39
C GLU A 57 12.16 4.39 19.01
N ARG A 58 12.57 3.16 18.68
CA ARG A 58 13.30 2.87 17.45
C ARG A 58 12.40 2.16 16.45
N PRO A 59 12.37 2.64 15.20
CA PRO A 59 11.68 1.93 14.13
C PRO A 59 12.40 0.62 13.78
N VAL A 60 11.62 -0.36 13.35
CA VAL A 60 12.13 -1.58 12.73
C VAL A 60 12.38 -1.29 11.25
N MET A 61 13.57 -1.67 10.77
CA MET A 61 13.94 -1.54 9.35
C MET A 61 14.02 -2.93 8.73
N SER A 62 13.48 -3.07 7.53
CA SER A 62 13.57 -4.31 6.75
C SER A 62 13.76 -3.96 5.28
N SER A 63 14.31 -4.89 4.51
CA SER A 63 14.43 -4.71 3.06
C SER A 63 14.38 -6.03 2.32
N GLY A 64 14.14 -5.95 0.99
CA GLY A 64 14.05 -7.15 0.19
C GLY A 64 13.60 -6.90 -1.25
N LYS A 65 12.93 -7.91 -1.80
CA LYS A 65 12.45 -7.91 -3.19
C LYS A 65 10.99 -8.30 -3.27
N VAL A 66 10.28 -7.70 -4.22
CA VAL A 66 8.90 -8.05 -4.53
C VAL A 66 8.78 -8.42 -6.00
N TYR A 67 8.00 -9.47 -6.26
CA TYR A 67 7.66 -9.95 -7.60
C TYR A 67 6.15 -10.09 -7.69
N ILE A 68 5.58 -9.55 -8.75
CA ILE A 68 4.14 -9.56 -8.99
C ILE A 68 3.90 -10.08 -10.40
N LYS A 69 2.91 -10.96 -10.56
CA LYS A 69 2.43 -11.40 -11.86
C LYS A 69 0.93 -11.53 -11.85
N LYS A 70 0.28 -10.90 -12.79
CA LYS A 70 -1.17 -11.02 -12.94
C LYS A 70 -1.56 -12.29 -13.69
N PRO A 71 -2.72 -12.89 -13.34
CA PRO A 71 -3.56 -12.54 -12.20
C PRO A 71 -3.06 -13.15 -10.88
N GLY A 72 -3.17 -12.39 -9.78
CA GLY A 72 -3.19 -12.91 -8.41
C GLY A 72 -1.92 -13.58 -7.88
N ARG A 73 -0.76 -13.44 -8.53
CA ARG A 73 0.50 -14.02 -8.06
C ARG A 73 1.42 -12.95 -7.50
N LEU A 74 1.97 -13.22 -6.31
CA LEU A 74 2.96 -12.38 -5.66
C LEU A 74 3.97 -13.25 -4.92
N ARG A 75 5.22 -12.80 -4.94
CA ARG A 75 6.29 -13.25 -4.08
C ARG A 75 6.93 -12.04 -3.42
N TRP A 76 7.10 -12.08 -2.11
CA TRP A 76 7.70 -11.03 -1.31
C TRP A 76 8.78 -11.63 -0.43
N ASP A 77 10.02 -11.28 -0.74
CA ASP A 77 11.19 -11.79 -0.05
C ASP A 77 11.77 -10.71 0.85
N TYR A 78 11.70 -10.88 2.17
CA TYR A 78 12.53 -10.14 3.11
C TYR A 78 13.92 -10.76 3.11
N LEU A 79 14.95 -9.91 3.03
CA LEU A 79 16.35 -10.32 2.98
C LEU A 79 17.14 -9.81 4.17
N ASP A 80 16.71 -8.70 4.79
CA ASP A 80 17.34 -8.04 5.92
C ASP A 80 16.25 -7.49 6.86
N PRO A 81 16.38 -7.62 8.21
CA PRO A 81 17.44 -8.28 8.96
C PRO A 81 17.30 -9.81 9.02
N ALA A 82 16.11 -10.35 8.77
CA ALA A 82 15.82 -11.78 8.77
C ALA A 82 15.22 -12.21 7.44
N SER A 83 15.58 -13.42 7.00
CA SER A 83 15.01 -13.97 5.77
C SER A 83 13.61 -14.49 6.02
N GLU A 84 12.65 -14.01 5.23
CA GLU A 84 11.28 -14.50 5.21
C GLU A 84 10.77 -14.42 3.78
N GLN A 85 9.99 -15.40 3.34
CA GLN A 85 9.44 -15.45 1.99
C GLN A 85 7.94 -15.62 2.05
N ILE A 86 7.22 -14.71 1.41
CA ILE A 86 5.75 -14.77 1.32
C ILE A 86 5.37 -15.03 -0.13
N TYR A 87 4.61 -16.08 -0.35
CA TYR A 87 4.05 -16.46 -1.64
C TYR A 87 2.53 -16.33 -1.59
N VAL A 88 1.97 -15.60 -2.54
CA VAL A 88 0.53 -15.47 -2.70
C VAL A 88 0.13 -16.01 -4.06
N ASN A 89 -0.87 -16.87 -4.09
CA ASN A 89 -1.51 -17.35 -5.29
C ASN A 89 -3.02 -17.16 -5.15
N HIS A 90 -3.55 -16.08 -5.71
CA HIS A 90 -4.89 -15.57 -5.50
C HIS A 90 -5.16 -15.27 -4.02
N ASP A 91 -5.87 -16.14 -3.30
CA ASP A 91 -6.14 -16.00 -1.87
C ASP A 91 -5.25 -16.92 -1.00
N ASP A 92 -4.58 -17.90 -1.60
CA ASP A 92 -3.70 -18.81 -0.87
C ASP A 92 -2.36 -18.14 -0.54
N VAL A 93 -1.97 -18.20 0.73
CA VAL A 93 -0.72 -17.63 1.23
C VAL A 93 0.14 -18.72 1.84
N LYS A 94 1.43 -18.70 1.50
CA LYS A 94 2.48 -19.47 2.17
C LYS A 94 3.55 -18.50 2.63
N MET A 95 3.87 -18.52 3.91
CA MET A 95 4.94 -17.73 4.50
C MET A 95 6.00 -18.68 5.05
N TYR A 96 7.18 -18.62 4.49
CA TYR A 96 8.32 -19.45 4.89
C TYR A 96 9.30 -18.63 5.72
N VAL A 97 9.61 -19.14 6.92
CA VAL A 97 10.61 -18.60 7.85
C VAL A 97 11.77 -19.60 7.94
N PRO A 98 12.85 -19.40 7.17
CA PRO A 98 13.98 -20.35 7.09
C PRO A 98 14.62 -20.63 8.45
N GLU A 99 14.77 -19.61 9.30
CA GLU A 99 15.38 -19.72 10.63
C GLU A 99 14.65 -20.73 11.52
N HIS A 100 13.32 -20.77 11.41
CA HIS A 100 12.49 -21.69 12.19
C HIS A 100 12.18 -22.99 11.44
N LYS A 101 12.59 -23.13 10.18
CA LYS A 101 12.19 -24.21 9.28
C LYS A 101 10.67 -24.41 9.27
N GLN A 102 9.93 -23.32 9.21
CA GLN A 102 8.48 -23.31 9.29
C GLN A 102 7.84 -22.69 8.04
N VAL A 103 6.76 -23.30 7.58
CA VAL A 103 5.85 -22.71 6.59
C VAL A 103 4.50 -22.51 7.22
N LEU A 104 4.07 -21.26 7.31
CA LEU A 104 2.71 -20.90 7.66
C LEU A 104 1.85 -20.89 6.41
N VAL A 105 0.76 -21.66 6.38
CA VAL A 105 -0.20 -21.70 5.29
C VAL A 105 -1.54 -21.13 5.75
N GLY A 106 -2.16 -20.33 4.90
CA GLY A 106 -3.43 -19.68 5.22
C GLY A 106 -4.07 -18.99 4.01
N LYS A 107 -5.03 -18.14 4.29
CA LYS A 107 -5.69 -17.29 3.30
C LYS A 107 -5.29 -15.84 3.49
N LEU A 108 -5.15 -15.10 2.38
CA LEU A 108 -4.83 -13.67 2.41
C LEU A 108 -5.87 -12.89 3.22
N THR A 109 -7.13 -13.30 3.14
CA THR A 109 -8.23 -12.74 3.92
C THR A 109 -8.06 -12.91 5.44
N GLN A 110 -7.27 -13.88 5.87
CA GLN A 110 -6.99 -14.17 7.30
C GLN A 110 -5.70 -13.51 7.80
N MET A 111 -4.82 -13.08 6.89
CA MET A 111 -3.51 -12.50 7.21
C MET A 111 -3.53 -10.97 7.03
N ALA A 112 -4.51 -10.31 7.61
CA ALA A 112 -4.95 -8.94 7.33
C ALA A 112 -3.86 -7.84 7.40
N ALA A 113 -2.84 -7.98 8.23
CA ALA A 113 -1.83 -6.93 8.45
C ALA A 113 -0.97 -6.63 7.20
N SER A 114 -0.86 -7.58 6.26
CA SER A 114 -0.03 -7.44 5.05
C SER A 114 -0.83 -7.21 3.77
N LYS A 115 -2.16 -7.17 3.85
CA LYS A 115 -3.04 -7.23 2.67
C LYS A 115 -3.05 -5.94 1.84
N ALA A 116 -3.12 -4.77 2.49
CA ALA A 116 -3.29 -3.50 1.78
C ALA A 116 -2.15 -3.17 0.79
N PRO A 117 -0.83 -3.32 1.13
CA PRO A 117 0.23 -3.13 0.16
C PRO A 117 0.16 -4.14 -0.98
N LEU A 118 -0.19 -5.39 -0.69
CA LEU A 118 -0.26 -6.46 -1.69
C LEU A 118 -1.37 -6.19 -2.71
N GLU A 119 -2.54 -5.78 -2.26
CA GLU A 119 -3.67 -5.43 -3.14
C GLU A 119 -3.37 -4.22 -4.01
N LEU A 120 -2.76 -3.17 -3.44
CA LEU A 120 -2.33 -1.99 -4.17
C LEU A 120 -1.35 -2.34 -5.30
N LEU A 121 -0.33 -3.15 -4.99
CA LEU A 121 0.70 -3.53 -5.95
C LEU A 121 0.19 -4.49 -7.02
N GLN A 122 -0.77 -5.34 -6.72
CA GLN A 122 -1.38 -6.19 -7.73
C GLN A 122 -2.25 -5.41 -8.74
N GLY A 123 -2.49 -4.11 -8.49
CA GLY A 123 -3.31 -3.25 -9.35
C GLY A 123 -4.76 -3.76 -9.45
N ALA A 124 -5.12 -4.70 -8.58
CA ALA A 124 -6.47 -5.23 -8.50
C ALA A 124 -7.42 -4.23 -7.83
N ALA A 125 -6.85 -3.29 -7.08
CA ALA A 125 -7.66 -2.32 -6.41
C ALA A 125 -8.23 -1.34 -7.43
N LYS A 126 -9.50 -1.40 -7.64
CA LYS A 126 -10.29 -0.27 -8.07
C LYS A 126 -10.28 0.69 -6.88
N LEU A 127 -9.17 1.44 -6.75
CA LEU A 127 -8.92 2.28 -5.58
C LEU A 127 -10.11 3.15 -5.24
N ASN A 128 -10.77 3.69 -6.27
CA ASN A 128 -11.98 4.51 -6.12
C ASN A 128 -13.21 3.74 -5.60
N GLU A 129 -13.25 2.41 -5.72
CA GLU A 129 -14.34 1.60 -5.16
C GLU A 129 -14.13 1.33 -3.68
N SER A 130 -12.90 1.09 -3.27
CA SER A 130 -12.54 0.69 -1.90
C SER A 130 -12.15 1.86 -1.00
N PHE A 131 -11.69 2.98 -1.59
CA PHE A 131 -11.14 4.12 -0.86
C PHE A 131 -11.75 5.45 -1.31
N ASP A 132 -11.89 6.37 -0.37
CA ASP A 132 -12.03 7.79 -0.65
C ASP A 132 -10.66 8.36 -0.98
N VAL A 133 -10.57 9.13 -2.07
CA VAL A 133 -9.33 9.71 -2.59
C VAL A 133 -9.30 11.19 -2.27
N GLU A 134 -8.31 11.59 -1.49
CA GLU A 134 -8.13 12.95 -1.01
C GLU A 134 -6.70 13.45 -1.24
N PRO A 135 -6.48 14.75 -1.43
CA PRO A 135 -5.14 15.31 -1.36
C PRO A 135 -4.59 15.15 0.07
N THR A 136 -3.29 14.90 0.20
CA THR A 136 -2.67 14.92 1.51
C THR A 136 -2.68 16.35 2.07
N THR A 137 -3.03 16.50 3.35
CA THR A 137 -3.12 17.80 4.01
C THR A 137 -1.84 18.63 3.85
N GLY A 138 -2.01 19.96 3.68
CA GLY A 138 -0.89 20.89 3.55
C GLY A 138 -0.28 20.94 2.16
N THR A 139 -0.98 20.51 1.10
CA THR A 139 -0.46 20.51 -0.28
C THR A 139 0.87 19.76 -0.44
N ALA A 140 1.11 18.74 0.39
CA ALA A 140 2.32 17.95 0.36
C ALA A 140 2.53 17.31 -1.02
N ARG A 141 3.73 17.51 -1.56
CA ARG A 141 4.11 16.99 -2.87
C ARG A 141 5.34 16.09 -2.74
N GLY A 142 5.31 15.02 -3.48
CA GLY A 142 6.42 14.09 -3.62
C GLY A 142 7.39 14.48 -4.73
N ALA A 143 8.15 13.50 -5.20
CA ALA A 143 9.11 13.67 -6.28
C ALA A 143 8.47 14.28 -7.54
N GLY A 144 9.19 15.19 -8.18
CA GLY A 144 8.72 15.87 -9.39
C GLY A 144 7.51 16.78 -9.18
N GLY A 145 7.18 17.14 -7.95
CA GLY A 145 6.05 18.03 -7.63
C GLY A 145 4.68 17.38 -7.77
N ILE A 146 4.60 16.04 -7.88
CA ILE A 146 3.33 15.30 -7.95
C ILE A 146 2.68 15.30 -6.56
N PRO A 147 1.35 15.55 -6.46
CA PRO A 147 0.65 15.50 -5.18
C PRO A 147 0.81 14.13 -4.51
N LEU A 148 1.00 14.13 -3.20
CA LEU A 148 0.78 12.95 -2.38
C LEU A 148 -0.73 12.70 -2.27
N VAL A 149 -1.12 11.45 -2.33
CA VAL A 149 -2.53 11.04 -2.30
C VAL A 149 -2.82 10.29 -1.01
N THR A 150 -3.85 10.73 -0.30
CA THR A 150 -4.41 10.02 0.84
C THR A 150 -5.58 9.15 0.39
N LEU A 151 -5.55 7.89 0.80
CA LEU A 151 -6.62 6.92 0.60
C LEU A 151 -7.20 6.53 1.96
N THR A 152 -8.49 6.77 2.15
CA THR A 152 -9.22 6.40 3.38
C THR A 152 -10.19 5.27 3.05
N PRO A 153 -10.16 4.13 3.78
CA PRO A 153 -11.07 3.02 3.52
C PRO A 153 -12.54 3.45 3.66
N LYS A 154 -13.37 3.14 2.66
CA LYS A 154 -14.82 3.42 2.68
C LYS A 154 -15.58 2.50 3.61
N ASP A 155 -15.25 1.20 3.59
CA ASP A 155 -15.88 0.21 4.47
C ASP A 155 -14.89 -0.27 5.52
N LYS A 156 -15.09 0.20 6.76
CA LYS A 156 -14.29 -0.18 7.92
C LYS A 156 -14.70 -1.53 8.52
N ARG A 157 -15.77 -2.16 8.02
CA ARG A 157 -16.22 -3.48 8.47
C ARG A 157 -15.53 -4.63 7.76
N ASN A 158 -14.81 -4.34 6.68
CA ASN A 158 -13.99 -5.33 5.99
C ASN A 158 -12.77 -5.65 6.86
N ASP A 159 -12.53 -6.93 7.16
CA ASP A 159 -11.44 -7.41 8.03
C ASP A 159 -10.08 -6.84 7.66
N ALA A 160 -9.81 -6.64 6.38
CA ALA A 160 -8.58 -6.02 5.89
C ALA A 160 -8.44 -4.52 6.20
N ALA A 161 -9.56 -3.83 6.38
CA ALA A 161 -9.61 -2.39 6.64
C ALA A 161 -9.82 -2.03 8.12
N GLN A 162 -10.15 -3.02 8.98
CA GLN A 162 -10.48 -2.77 10.38
C GLN A 162 -9.36 -2.07 11.15
N ASN A 163 -8.11 -2.37 10.83
CA ASN A 163 -6.95 -1.77 11.50
C ASN A 163 -6.33 -0.61 10.72
N LEU A 164 -6.78 -0.35 9.50
CA LEU A 164 -6.22 0.67 8.63
C LEU A 164 -6.94 2.01 8.80
N GLN A 165 -6.21 3.03 9.22
CA GLN A 165 -6.72 4.39 9.31
C GLN A 165 -6.71 5.07 7.95
N LYS A 166 -5.56 5.07 7.28
CA LYS A 166 -5.34 5.65 5.93
C LYS A 166 -4.07 5.11 5.30
N ILE A 167 -3.98 5.29 3.99
CA ILE A 167 -2.77 5.07 3.20
C ILE A 167 -2.34 6.41 2.59
N VAL A 168 -1.05 6.72 2.60
CA VAL A 168 -0.51 7.83 1.82
C VAL A 168 0.37 7.25 0.71
N LEU A 169 0.09 7.65 -0.53
CA LEU A 169 0.81 7.21 -1.72
C LEU A 169 1.66 8.32 -2.30
N GLU A 170 2.87 7.95 -2.69
CA GLU A 170 3.72 8.70 -3.59
C GLU A 170 3.98 7.88 -4.85
N VAL A 171 4.00 8.52 -6.01
CA VAL A 171 4.28 7.86 -7.30
C VAL A 171 5.54 8.42 -7.95
N PHE A 172 6.20 7.60 -8.77
CA PHE A 172 7.29 8.08 -9.59
C PHE A 172 6.79 9.07 -10.66
N PRO A 173 7.49 10.21 -10.85
CA PRO A 173 7.20 11.13 -11.94
C PRO A 173 7.22 10.41 -13.30
N LYS A 174 6.33 10.81 -14.22
CA LYS A 174 6.21 10.30 -15.60
C LYS A 174 5.71 8.86 -15.72
N THR A 175 6.02 7.97 -14.79
CA THR A 175 5.64 6.54 -14.89
C THR A 175 4.40 6.21 -14.09
N TYR A 176 4.09 6.92 -13.02
CA TYR A 176 2.98 6.70 -12.10
C TYR A 176 2.98 5.31 -11.42
N TYR A 177 4.14 4.63 -11.41
CA TYR A 177 4.31 3.50 -10.50
C TYR A 177 4.43 4.00 -9.07
N ILE A 178 3.95 3.21 -8.13
CA ILE A 178 4.07 3.52 -6.71
C ILE A 178 5.55 3.59 -6.34
N ARG A 179 5.95 4.71 -5.74
CA ARG A 179 7.26 4.91 -5.14
C ARG A 179 7.24 4.61 -3.66
N THR A 180 6.25 5.17 -2.94
CA THR A 180 6.14 5.01 -1.49
C THR A 180 4.69 4.70 -1.12
N VAL A 181 4.52 3.74 -0.22
CA VAL A 181 3.24 3.44 0.46
C VAL A 181 3.46 3.62 1.94
N SER A 182 2.74 4.56 2.55
CA SER A 182 2.74 4.75 4.00
C SER A 182 1.39 4.29 4.56
N LEU A 183 1.40 3.26 5.38
CA LEU A 183 0.24 2.70 6.05
C LEU A 183 0.15 3.27 7.45
N TYR A 184 -0.97 3.87 7.78
CA TYR A 184 -1.28 4.37 9.10
C TYR A 184 -2.36 3.48 9.73
N GLU A 185 -2.02 2.84 10.83
CA GLU A 185 -2.94 1.98 11.56
C GLU A 185 -3.67 2.74 12.67
N ILE A 186 -4.85 2.27 13.03
CA ILE A 186 -5.64 2.80 14.15
C ILE A 186 -4.87 2.64 15.48
N SER A 187 -4.04 1.61 15.58
CA SER A 187 -3.15 1.35 16.72
C SER A 187 -2.06 2.42 16.93
N GLY A 188 -1.86 3.34 15.98
CA GLY A 188 -0.77 4.31 15.97
C GLY A 188 0.50 3.82 15.27
N ASN A 189 0.56 2.56 14.84
CA ASN A 189 1.67 2.05 14.05
C ASN A 189 1.70 2.71 12.67
N VAL A 190 2.92 2.92 12.15
CA VAL A 190 3.13 3.44 10.79
C VAL A 190 4.17 2.59 10.08
N ALA A 191 3.78 1.97 8.96
CA ALA A 191 4.69 1.25 8.09
C ALA A 191 4.86 2.00 6.76
N VAL A 192 6.11 2.32 6.42
CA VAL A 192 6.47 3.00 5.17
C VAL A 192 7.28 2.05 4.31
N PHE A 193 6.77 1.77 3.12
CA PHE A 193 7.45 1.00 2.08
C PHE A 193 7.93 1.95 0.99
N GLU A 194 9.21 1.92 0.66
CA GLU A 194 9.78 2.62 -0.49
C GLU A 194 10.26 1.61 -1.52
N PHE A 195 9.81 1.77 -2.77
CA PHE A 195 10.15 0.88 -3.89
C PHE A 195 11.20 1.53 -4.78
N SER A 196 12.16 0.71 -5.22
CA SER A 196 13.22 1.12 -6.13
C SER A 196 13.49 0.04 -7.17
N ASN A 197 14.32 0.35 -8.17
CA ASN A 197 14.73 -0.60 -9.23
C ASN A 197 13.54 -1.32 -9.89
N LEU A 198 12.43 -0.59 -10.11
CA LEU A 198 11.23 -1.16 -10.72
C LEU A 198 11.49 -1.62 -12.15
N LYS A 199 11.10 -2.86 -12.43
CA LYS A 199 11.21 -3.50 -13.75
C LYS A 199 9.84 -4.08 -14.14
N PRO A 200 9.00 -3.31 -14.83
CA PRO A 200 7.70 -3.79 -15.29
C PRO A 200 7.83 -4.60 -16.57
N ASN A 201 6.94 -5.59 -16.73
CA ASN A 201 6.78 -6.38 -17.95
C ASN A 201 8.08 -7.07 -18.41
N VAL A 202 8.81 -7.66 -17.47
CA VAL A 202 10.06 -8.40 -17.76
C VAL A 202 9.83 -9.86 -18.16
N GLY A 203 8.57 -10.32 -18.13
CA GLY A 203 8.22 -11.70 -18.52
C GLY A 203 8.54 -12.71 -17.42
N LEU A 204 8.19 -12.41 -16.16
CA LEU A 204 8.44 -13.33 -15.05
C LEU A 204 7.79 -14.69 -15.32
N GLY A 205 8.58 -15.77 -15.20
CA GLY A 205 8.09 -17.14 -15.30
C GLY A 205 7.18 -17.53 -14.13
N ASN A 206 6.44 -18.63 -14.26
CA ASN A 206 5.57 -19.09 -13.17
C ASN A 206 6.37 -19.68 -12.01
N GLU A 207 7.52 -20.25 -12.29
CA GLU A 207 8.47 -20.84 -11.35
C GLU A 207 8.94 -19.86 -10.26
N VAL A 208 8.93 -18.56 -10.55
CA VAL A 208 9.25 -17.50 -9.55
C VAL A 208 8.27 -17.53 -8.38
N PHE A 209 7.04 -17.96 -8.63
CA PHE A 209 5.90 -17.93 -7.69
C PHE A 209 5.56 -19.31 -7.12
N ASP A 210 6.23 -20.36 -7.57
CA ASP A 210 5.96 -21.72 -7.14
C ASP A 210 6.87 -22.08 -5.95
N PHE A 211 6.28 -22.02 -4.74
CA PHE A 211 6.98 -22.38 -3.52
C PHE A 211 7.09 -23.90 -3.39
N GLN A 212 8.34 -24.40 -3.32
CA GLN A 212 8.65 -25.78 -2.97
C GLN A 212 9.01 -25.85 -1.49
N THR A 213 8.24 -26.62 -0.71
CA THR A 213 8.52 -26.81 0.72
C THR A 213 9.86 -27.51 0.89
N PRO A 214 10.87 -26.90 1.56
CA PRO A 214 12.14 -27.55 1.80
C PRO A 214 11.99 -28.80 2.66
N PRO A 215 12.90 -29.78 2.56
CA PRO A 215 12.92 -30.94 3.47
C PRO A 215 13.03 -30.47 4.93
N ASP A 216 12.51 -31.26 5.86
CA ASP A 216 12.52 -30.99 7.30
C ASP A 216 11.84 -29.68 7.73
N THR A 217 10.87 -29.23 6.95
CA THR A 217 10.09 -28.03 7.22
C THR A 217 8.75 -28.38 7.82
N GLU A 218 8.43 -27.80 8.98
CA GLU A 218 7.12 -27.91 9.60
C GLU A 218 6.10 -27.04 8.87
N VAL A 219 4.94 -27.61 8.56
CA VAL A 219 3.82 -26.87 7.95
C VAL A 219 2.77 -26.58 9.01
N VAL A 220 2.63 -25.30 9.35
CA VAL A 220 1.66 -24.79 10.32
C VAL A 220 0.51 -24.11 9.58
N ARG A 221 -0.72 -24.44 9.95
CA ARG A 221 -1.89 -23.73 9.41
C ARG A 221 -2.22 -22.52 10.28
N ALA A 222 -2.40 -21.38 9.64
CA ALA A 222 -2.93 -20.21 10.33
C ALA A 222 -4.26 -20.56 10.99
N PRO A 223 -4.47 -20.21 12.27
CA PRO A 223 -5.77 -20.44 12.91
C PRO A 223 -6.85 -19.71 12.13
N VAL A 224 -7.95 -20.41 11.84
CA VAL A 224 -9.14 -19.77 11.31
C VAL A 224 -9.71 -18.94 12.47
N LEU A 225 -9.59 -17.65 12.41
CA LEU A 225 -10.27 -16.75 13.35
C LEU A 225 -11.76 -16.80 12.98
N ASN A 226 -12.47 -17.82 13.51
CA ASN A 226 -13.92 -17.80 13.50
C ASN A 226 -14.31 -16.65 14.43
N GLY A 227 -14.76 -15.53 13.85
CA GLY A 227 -15.41 -14.48 14.61
C GLY A 227 -16.63 -15.05 15.35
N PRO A 228 -17.01 -14.45 16.47
CA PRO A 228 -18.20 -14.84 17.22
C PRO A 228 -19.45 -14.70 16.40
#